data_667982e98642ad67d5ba86f2d844e034
#
_entry.id   667982e98642ad67d5ba86f2d844e034
#
_cell.length_a   1.000
_cell.length_b   1.000
_cell.length_c   1.000
_cell.angle_alpha   90.00
_cell.angle_beta   90.00
_cell.angle_gamma   90.00
#
_symmetry.space_group_name_H-M   'P 1'
#
loop_
_entity.id
_entity.type
_entity.pdbx_description
1 polymer ?
#
loop_
_entity_poly.entity_id
_entity_poly.type
_entity_poly.pdbx_seq_one_letter_code
_entity_poly.pdbx_strand_id
1 'polypeptide(L)'
;TPQLTTSESLEISRFFQEKGVKYATIVPDLSDWNILGAVVSEDSGEKFAHHVYVGENGELAYLFQVDESYLYSHQIISLTDDLIKYLDEGNCYTTIKEGSVTLFKKMGSNICAVVSNGNPETVEKTFCSL
;
A
#
# COMPACT_ATOMS: atom_id res chain seq x y z
N THR A 1 14.84 4.88 3.17
CA THR A 1 15.38 3.88 4.12
C THR A 1 14.25 3.44 5.06
N PRO A 2 13.99 2.15 5.20
CA PRO A 2 12.98 1.67 6.16
C PRO A 2 13.33 2.08 7.59
N GLN A 3 12.32 2.48 8.37
CA GLN A 3 12.47 2.76 9.79
C GLN A 3 12.46 1.46 10.60
N LEU A 4 11.88 0.42 10.03
CA LEU A 4 11.91 -0.93 10.58
C LEU A 4 12.29 -1.88 9.44
N THR A 5 13.25 -2.76 9.70
CA THR A 5 13.66 -3.80 8.74
C THR A 5 13.26 -5.15 9.32
N THR A 6 12.30 -5.82 8.67
CA THR A 6 11.81 -7.13 9.06
C THR A 6 11.04 -7.76 7.91
N SER A 7 10.95 -9.09 7.90
CA SER A 7 10.12 -9.84 6.97
C SER A 7 8.81 -10.34 7.60
N GLU A 8 8.57 -10.00 8.87
CA GLU A 8 7.44 -10.51 9.64
C GLU A 8 6.26 -9.54 9.61
N SER A 9 5.15 -9.93 8.99
CA SER A 9 3.97 -9.07 8.86
C SER A 9 3.38 -8.61 10.20
N LEU A 10 3.43 -9.46 11.22
CA LEU A 10 2.94 -9.08 12.55
C LEU A 10 3.80 -8.01 13.20
N GLU A 11 5.10 -8.04 12.99
CA GLU A 11 6.00 -7.00 13.48
C GLU A 11 5.73 -5.68 12.80
N ILE A 12 5.45 -5.70 11.49
CA ILE A 12 5.11 -4.50 10.72
C ILE A 12 3.81 -3.88 11.26
N SER A 13 2.77 -4.67 11.44
CA SER A 13 1.49 -4.19 11.96
C SER A 13 1.65 -3.58 13.35
N ARG A 14 2.43 -4.22 14.20
CA ARG A 14 2.70 -3.70 15.56
C ARG A 14 3.46 -2.39 15.50
N PHE A 15 4.46 -2.31 14.62
CA PHE A 15 5.24 -1.08 14.42
C PHE A 15 4.34 0.09 14.04
N PHE A 16 3.42 -0.09 13.11
CA PHE A 16 2.48 0.96 12.71
C PHE A 16 1.66 1.43 13.91
N GLN A 17 1.13 0.50 14.67
CA GLN A 17 0.33 0.82 15.84
C GLN A 17 1.14 1.59 16.89
N GLU A 18 2.35 1.16 17.18
CA GLU A 18 3.24 1.81 18.15
C GLU A 18 3.67 3.20 17.71
N LYS A 19 3.77 3.44 16.40
CA LYS A 19 4.16 4.75 15.86
C LYS A 19 2.99 5.72 15.69
N GLY A 20 1.78 5.31 16.05
CA GLY A 20 0.63 6.21 16.07
C GLY A 20 -0.26 6.18 14.84
N VAL A 21 -0.14 5.16 14.01
CA VAL A 21 -1.11 4.93 12.93
C VAL A 21 -2.43 4.50 13.59
N LYS A 22 -3.49 5.28 13.37
CA LYS A 22 -4.75 5.13 14.10
C LYS A 22 -5.74 4.17 13.45
N TYR A 23 -5.54 3.79 12.21
CA TYR A 23 -6.40 2.86 11.51
C TYR A 23 -5.80 1.45 11.50
N ALA A 24 -6.66 0.45 11.33
CA ALA A 24 -6.20 -0.93 11.20
C ALA A 24 -5.41 -1.08 9.89
N THR A 25 -4.23 -1.68 9.96
CA THR A 25 -3.39 -1.89 8.78
C THR A 25 -3.46 -3.32 8.31
N ILE A 26 -3.25 -3.51 7.01
CA ILE A 26 -3.27 -4.82 6.37
C ILE A 26 -1.88 -5.05 5.77
N VAL A 27 -1.22 -6.11 6.20
CA VAL A 27 0.12 -6.47 5.74
C VAL A 27 0.07 -7.88 5.16
N PRO A 28 -0.33 -8.02 3.90
CA PRO A 28 -0.48 -9.36 3.32
C PRO A 28 0.88 -10.03 3.11
N ASP A 29 0.93 -11.34 3.36
CA ASP A 29 2.06 -12.18 2.97
C ASP A 29 1.82 -12.60 1.53
N LEU A 30 2.80 -12.36 0.67
CA LEU A 30 2.68 -12.63 -0.76
C LEU A 30 3.63 -13.73 -1.18
N SER A 31 3.15 -14.63 -2.07
CA SER A 31 4.05 -15.60 -2.71
C SER A 31 5.03 -14.83 -3.60
N ASP A 32 6.27 -15.27 -3.61
CA ASP A 32 7.33 -14.72 -4.47
C ASP A 32 7.77 -13.30 -4.12
N TRP A 33 7.22 -12.70 -3.07
CA TRP A 33 7.63 -11.40 -2.56
C TRP A 33 7.89 -11.51 -1.06
N ASN A 34 8.96 -10.89 -0.61
CA ASN A 34 9.29 -10.81 0.81
C ASN A 34 9.12 -9.39 1.30
N ILE A 35 8.71 -9.25 2.55
CA ILE A 35 8.63 -7.93 3.17
C ILE A 35 10.05 -7.49 3.51
N LEU A 36 10.40 -6.27 3.13
CA LEU A 36 11.72 -5.70 3.40
C LEU A 36 11.70 -4.83 4.65
N GLY A 37 10.63 -4.10 4.87
CA GLY A 37 10.51 -3.20 6.02
C GLY A 37 9.36 -2.25 5.92
N ALA A 38 9.30 -1.30 6.86
CA ALA A 38 8.20 -0.36 6.99
C ALA A 38 8.67 1.05 7.30
N VAL A 39 7.82 2.02 6.96
CA VAL A 39 8.01 3.44 7.24
C VAL A 39 6.66 4.01 7.66
N VAL A 40 6.70 4.95 8.62
CA VAL A 40 5.52 5.76 8.96
C VAL A 40 5.82 7.19 8.52
N SER A 41 4.92 7.75 7.71
CA SER A 41 4.99 9.16 7.34
C SER A 41 4.01 9.97 8.16
N GLU A 42 4.20 11.28 8.21
CA GLU A 42 3.32 12.17 8.94
C GLU A 42 2.93 13.34 8.06
N ASP A 43 1.64 13.68 8.08
CA ASP A 43 1.12 14.85 7.41
C ASP A 43 -0.03 15.42 8.24
N SER A 44 0.05 16.72 8.56
CA SER A 44 -0.97 17.44 9.33
C SER A 44 -1.33 16.76 10.66
N GLY A 45 -0.32 16.19 11.31
CA GLY A 45 -0.51 15.50 12.58
C GLY A 45 -1.01 14.06 12.48
N GLU A 46 -1.29 13.59 11.27
CA GLU A 46 -1.73 12.21 11.05
C GLU A 46 -0.57 11.32 10.59
N LYS A 47 -0.61 10.06 11.02
CA LYS A 47 0.43 9.07 10.70
C LYS A 47 -0.08 8.10 9.65
N PHE A 48 0.77 7.77 8.68
CA PHE A 48 0.41 6.90 7.56
C PHE A 48 1.37 5.74 7.42
N ALA A 49 0.81 4.56 7.10
CA ALA A 49 1.54 3.31 7.02
C ALA A 49 2.04 3.02 5.61
N HIS A 50 3.35 2.76 5.49
CA HIS A 50 3.98 2.31 4.25
C HIS A 50 4.81 1.08 4.54
N HIS A 51 4.75 0.07 3.67
CA HIS A 51 5.70 -1.03 3.77
C HIS A 51 6.19 -1.44 2.38
N VAL A 52 7.31 -2.16 2.35
CA VAL A 52 8.04 -2.42 1.12
C VAL A 52 8.21 -3.91 0.95
N TYR A 53 7.95 -4.40 -0.25
CA TYR A 53 8.24 -5.77 -0.66
C TYR A 53 9.42 -5.80 -1.63
N VAL A 54 10.16 -6.89 -1.60
CA VAL A 54 11.19 -7.20 -2.60
C VAL A 54 10.83 -8.50 -3.30
N GLY A 55 10.87 -8.49 -4.63
CA GLY A 55 10.58 -9.66 -5.45
C GLY A 55 11.81 -10.51 -5.68
N GLU A 56 11.62 -11.64 -6.39
CA GLU A 56 12.68 -12.64 -6.63
C GLU A 56 13.89 -12.08 -7.39
N ASN A 57 13.66 -11.10 -8.25
CA ASN A 57 14.72 -10.51 -9.07
C ASN A 57 15.17 -9.15 -8.55
N GLY A 58 14.88 -8.85 -7.29
CA GLY A 58 15.27 -7.58 -6.67
C GLY A 58 14.35 -6.41 -6.99
N GLU A 59 13.24 -6.63 -7.70
CA GLU A 59 12.25 -5.59 -7.93
C GLU A 59 11.61 -5.19 -6.59
N LEU A 60 11.20 -3.92 -6.49
CA LEU A 60 10.59 -3.38 -5.27
C LEU A 60 9.13 -3.03 -5.51
N ALA A 61 8.33 -3.17 -4.47
CA ALA A 61 6.96 -2.70 -4.47
C ALA A 61 6.70 -1.97 -3.15
N TYR A 62 6.29 -0.72 -3.24
CA TYR A 62 5.94 0.12 -2.09
C TYR A 62 4.43 0.12 -1.95
N LEU A 63 3.93 -0.26 -0.79
CA LEU A 63 2.50 -0.25 -0.52
C LEU A 63 2.19 0.80 0.54
N PHE A 64 1.43 1.80 0.14
CA PHE A 64 0.86 2.81 1.02
C PHE A 64 -0.59 2.44 1.29
N GLN A 65 -1.05 2.58 2.51
CA GLN A 65 -2.45 2.34 2.84
C GLN A 65 -2.99 3.40 3.78
N VAL A 66 -4.26 3.71 3.61
CA VAL A 66 -4.96 4.68 4.44
C VAL A 66 -6.43 4.24 4.56
N ASP A 67 -7.02 4.44 5.75
CA ASP A 67 -8.45 4.18 5.92
C ASP A 67 -9.25 5.10 5.00
N GLU A 68 -10.28 4.56 4.33
CA GLU A 68 -11.08 5.32 3.36
C GLU A 68 -11.70 6.58 3.94
N SER A 69 -11.95 6.63 5.24
CA SER A 69 -12.51 7.81 5.89
C SER A 69 -11.61 9.04 5.76
N TYR A 70 -10.31 8.84 5.60
CA TYR A 70 -9.34 9.93 5.45
C TYR A 70 -9.47 10.64 4.11
N LEU A 71 -10.01 9.96 3.10
CA LEU A 71 -10.25 10.57 1.78
C LEU A 71 -11.32 11.66 1.86
N TYR A 72 -12.28 11.48 2.77
CA TYR A 72 -13.41 12.39 2.90
C TYR A 72 -13.17 13.48 3.95
N SER A 73 -12.48 13.14 5.04
CA SER A 73 -12.33 14.04 6.17
C SER A 73 -11.07 14.89 6.16
N HIS A 74 -9.98 14.39 5.57
CA HIS A 74 -8.69 15.04 5.65
C HIS A 74 -8.12 15.47 4.30
N GLN A 75 -8.72 15.05 3.20
CA GLN A 75 -8.32 15.38 1.83
C GLN A 75 -6.83 15.10 1.55
N ILE A 76 -6.29 14.08 2.20
CA ILE A 76 -4.86 13.75 2.12
C ILE A 76 -4.50 13.14 0.77
N ILE A 77 -5.44 12.39 0.18
CA ILE A 77 -5.31 11.86 -1.17
C ILE A 77 -6.49 12.36 -1.97
N SER A 78 -6.21 13.02 -3.09
CA SER A 78 -7.24 13.52 -3.96
C SER A 78 -7.58 12.48 -5.02
N LEU A 79 -8.60 11.68 -4.76
CA LEU A 79 -9.15 10.74 -5.73
C LEU A 79 -10.48 11.28 -6.23
N THR A 80 -10.76 11.05 -7.53
CA THR A 80 -12.06 11.44 -8.08
C THR A 80 -13.16 10.53 -7.53
N ASP A 81 -14.39 11.03 -7.50
CA ASP A 81 -15.53 10.24 -7.05
C ASP A 81 -15.70 8.98 -7.90
N ASP A 82 -15.45 9.07 -9.21
CA ASP A 82 -15.54 7.94 -10.11
C ASP A 82 -14.51 6.86 -9.77
N LEU A 83 -13.28 7.26 -9.42
CA LEU A 83 -12.25 6.30 -9.03
C LEU A 83 -12.59 5.64 -7.71
N ILE A 84 -13.07 6.41 -6.74
CA ILE A 84 -13.49 5.87 -5.43
C ILE A 84 -14.58 4.81 -5.64
N LYS A 85 -15.57 5.12 -6.47
CA LYS A 85 -16.65 4.17 -6.79
C LYS A 85 -16.11 2.91 -7.46
N TYR A 86 -15.18 3.07 -8.41
CA TYR A 86 -14.55 1.95 -9.11
C TYR A 86 -13.84 1.01 -8.12
N LEU A 87 -13.10 1.58 -7.16
CA LEU A 87 -12.41 0.81 -6.14
C LEU A 87 -13.39 0.16 -5.15
N ASP A 88 -14.47 0.85 -4.79
CA ASP A 88 -15.51 0.30 -3.91
C ASP A 88 -16.21 -0.91 -4.52
N GLU A 89 -16.25 -0.99 -5.84
CA GLU A 89 -16.80 -2.13 -6.57
C GLU A 89 -15.86 -3.34 -6.60
N GLY A 90 -14.69 -3.23 -5.97
CA GLY A 90 -13.70 -4.30 -5.90
C GLY A 90 -12.69 -4.31 -7.03
N ASN A 91 -12.68 -3.27 -7.85
CA ASN A 91 -11.78 -3.18 -8.99
C ASN A 91 -10.41 -2.64 -8.61
N CYS A 92 -9.42 -3.00 -9.42
CA CYS A 92 -8.05 -2.55 -9.29
C CYS A 92 -7.76 -1.57 -10.44
N TYR A 93 -7.25 -0.38 -10.11
CA TYR A 93 -6.92 0.62 -11.11
C TYR A 93 -5.41 0.68 -11.29
N THR A 94 -4.93 0.41 -12.50
CA THR A 94 -3.50 0.31 -12.80
C THR A 94 -3.11 1.32 -13.86
N THR A 95 -1.99 2.02 -13.64
CA THR A 95 -1.36 2.87 -14.64
C THR A 95 0.11 2.48 -14.78
N ILE A 96 0.63 2.59 -15.99
CA ILE A 96 2.02 2.28 -16.29
C ILE A 96 2.65 3.52 -16.91
N LYS A 97 3.79 3.95 -16.36
CA LYS A 97 4.50 5.12 -16.86
C LYS A 97 6.00 4.95 -16.66
N GLU A 98 6.76 5.00 -17.75
CA GLU A 98 8.23 4.99 -17.71
C GLU A 98 8.82 3.84 -16.88
N GLY A 99 8.31 2.62 -17.08
CA GLY A 99 8.82 1.45 -16.37
C GLY A 99 8.35 1.32 -14.92
N SER A 100 7.42 2.16 -14.51
CA SER A 100 6.83 2.10 -13.17
C SER A 100 5.34 1.78 -13.26
N VAL A 101 4.88 0.91 -12.38
CA VAL A 101 3.47 0.55 -12.25
C VAL A 101 2.93 1.23 -11.01
N THR A 102 1.80 1.92 -11.14
CA THR A 102 1.06 2.44 -9.99
C THR A 102 -0.31 1.80 -10.00
N LEU A 103 -0.72 1.29 -8.86
CA LEU A 103 -1.94 0.50 -8.75
C LEU A 103 -2.69 0.92 -7.49
N PHE A 104 -4.00 1.07 -7.63
CA PHE A 104 -4.89 1.39 -6.50
C PHE A 104 -5.88 0.26 -6.32
N LYS A 105 -6.09 -0.12 -5.07
CA LYS A 105 -7.07 -1.15 -4.71
C LYS A 105 -7.58 -0.91 -3.30
N LYS A 106 -8.84 -1.23 -3.07
CA LYS A 106 -9.41 -1.22 -1.72
C LYS A 106 -9.21 -2.60 -1.09
N MET A 107 -8.62 -2.61 0.10
CA MET A 107 -8.45 -3.82 0.92
C MET A 107 -9.10 -3.58 2.27
N GLY A 108 -10.20 -4.31 2.58
CA GLY A 108 -10.99 -4.05 3.76
C GLY A 108 -11.52 -2.62 3.72
N SER A 109 -11.26 -1.85 4.77
CA SER A 109 -11.64 -0.44 4.83
C SER A 109 -10.54 0.50 4.36
N ASN A 110 -9.42 -0.04 3.87
CA ASN A 110 -8.28 0.76 3.45
C ASN A 110 -8.20 0.89 1.94
N ILE A 111 -7.82 2.07 1.49
CA ILE A 111 -7.41 2.29 0.10
C ILE A 111 -5.90 2.09 0.07
N CYS A 112 -5.44 1.25 -0.85
CA CYS A 112 -4.03 0.92 -0.99
C CYS A 112 -3.51 1.43 -2.33
N ALA A 113 -2.32 2.01 -2.29
CA ALA A 113 -1.58 2.42 -3.48
C ALA A 113 -0.27 1.64 -3.52
N VAL A 114 -0.01 0.97 -4.62
CA VAL A 114 1.23 0.22 -4.83
C VAL A 114 2.01 0.87 -5.96
N VAL A 115 3.29 1.13 -5.73
CA VAL A 115 4.21 1.61 -6.76
C VAL A 115 5.34 0.60 -6.88
N SER A 116 5.58 0.10 -8.09
CA SER A 116 6.58 -0.94 -8.32
C SER A 116 7.33 -0.73 -9.61
N ASN A 117 8.60 -1.14 -9.62
CA ASN A 117 9.42 -1.22 -10.82
C ASN A 117 9.44 -2.64 -11.42
N GLY A 118 8.60 -3.53 -10.91
CA GLY A 118 8.50 -4.89 -11.40
C GLY A 118 7.75 -4.98 -12.73
N ASN A 119 7.65 -6.22 -13.25
CA ASN A 119 6.90 -6.49 -14.46
C ASN A 119 5.42 -6.14 -14.24
N PRO A 120 4.81 -5.31 -15.10
CA PRO A 120 3.43 -4.86 -14.88
C PRO A 120 2.41 -5.99 -14.74
N GLU A 121 2.49 -7.02 -15.55
CA GLU A 121 1.57 -8.15 -15.48
C GLU A 121 1.69 -8.90 -14.15
N THR A 122 2.92 -9.11 -13.70
CA THR A 122 3.20 -9.80 -12.44
C THR A 122 2.71 -8.98 -11.25
N VAL A 123 3.00 -7.69 -11.24
CA VAL A 123 2.59 -6.76 -10.19
C VAL A 123 1.07 -6.71 -10.11
N GLU A 124 0.40 -6.52 -11.25
CA GLU A 124 -1.05 -6.48 -11.30
C GLU A 124 -1.68 -7.77 -10.81
N LYS A 125 -1.17 -8.91 -11.29
CA LYS A 125 -1.68 -10.22 -10.88
C LYS A 125 -1.54 -10.43 -9.37
N THR A 126 -0.41 -10.06 -8.81
CA THR A 126 -0.12 -10.24 -7.38
C THR A 126 -0.98 -9.33 -6.51
N PHE A 127 -0.95 -8.04 -6.79
CA PHE A 127 -1.58 -7.05 -5.90
C PHE A 127 -3.06 -6.84 -6.16
N CYS A 128 -3.54 -7.04 -7.39
CA CYS A 128 -4.96 -6.94 -7.67
C CYS A 128 -5.76 -8.15 -7.19
N SER A 129 -5.09 -9.25 -6.88
CA SER A 129 -5.75 -10.47 -6.37
C SER A 129 -5.98 -10.46 -4.86
N LEU A 130 -5.52 -9.44 -4.18
CA LEU A 130 -5.62 -9.35 -2.72
C LEU A 130 -7.04 -9.04 -2.25
#